data_b22cf6645e733f13f183983aae6f7ea5
#
_entry.id   b22cf6645e733f13f183983aae6f7ea5
#
_cell.length_a   1.000
_cell.length_b   1.000
_cell.length_c   1.000
_cell.angle_alpha   90.00
_cell.angle_beta   90.00
_cell.angle_gamma   90.00
#
_symmetry.space_group_name_H-M   'P 1'
#
loop_
_entity.id
_entity.type
_entity.pdbx_description
1 polymer ?
#
loop_
_entity_poly.entity_id
_entity_poly.type
_entity_poly.pdbx_seq_one_letter_code
_entity_poly.pdbx_strand_id
1 'polypeptide(L)'
;MKKSLFNHYKKFLPITDKTPEVTLGEGFTPLVKSKNLSNKFNCEMYFKLEGCNPSSSFKDRGMFLAVSKAIENKKQKIICASTGNTSASAAAYGARYNLETIVIIPAGKIALGKLLQAMAYGAKIVSIDGNFDQALNAVREISDKLGLEIVNSINPYRLEGQMTGAFEISDDLETAPDYQFMPVGNAGNISSYFKGYKKYMDDKIISKXPRLIGVQAENSAPLVDNKIIDSPNTIASAIRIGNPASSKLAKEAISVTGGKFMKVSDXEIINAQSILAKEEGLFCEPASAASLAGFLKYAENENDFHGKKVTFILTGNGLKDPDVAKKXLSSKIIKTSSKINDITEAIQNGKSKSFLSRFF
;
A
#
# COMPACT_ATOMS: atom_id res chain seq x y z
N MET A 1 9.23 5.83 24.93
CA MET A 1 8.62 6.22 23.63
C MET A 1 9.25 5.44 22.51
N LYS A 2 8.47 4.98 21.52
CA LYS A 2 9.02 4.36 20.30
C LYS A 2 9.87 5.40 19.56
N LYS A 3 11.00 4.99 19.05
CA LYS A 3 11.82 5.87 18.20
C LYS A 3 11.05 6.15 16.90
N SER A 4 11.06 7.39 16.44
CA SER A 4 10.46 7.72 15.14
C SER A 4 11.35 7.18 14.02
N LEU A 5 10.77 6.96 12.82
CA LEU A 5 11.54 6.61 11.63
C LEU A 5 12.62 7.67 11.36
N PHE A 6 12.24 8.95 11.56
CA PHE A 6 13.12 10.09 11.39
C PHE A 6 14.42 9.91 12.18
N ASN A 7 14.32 9.64 13.47
CA ASN A 7 15.50 9.51 14.34
C ASN A 7 16.21 8.17 14.18
N HIS A 8 15.45 7.09 14.01
CA HIS A 8 16.02 5.73 13.98
C HIS A 8 16.87 5.51 12.72
N TYR A 9 16.40 6.01 11.58
CA TYR A 9 17.09 5.81 10.30
C TYR A 9 17.76 7.10 9.78
N LYS A 10 17.98 8.10 10.66
CA LYS A 10 18.54 9.41 10.31
C LYS A 10 19.77 9.31 9.40
N LYS A 11 20.70 8.39 9.69
CA LYS A 11 21.95 8.25 8.94
C LYS A 11 21.75 7.78 7.49
N PHE A 12 20.59 7.18 7.20
CA PHE A 12 20.30 6.65 5.86
C PHE A 12 19.39 7.58 5.04
N LEU A 13 18.88 8.65 5.67
CA LEU A 13 17.89 9.55 5.07
C LEU A 13 18.52 10.92 4.81
N PRO A 14 17.99 11.70 3.83
CA PRO A 14 18.54 13.02 3.53
C PRO A 14 18.10 14.07 4.58
N ILE A 15 18.45 13.81 5.83
CA ILE A 15 18.12 14.63 6.99
C ILE A 15 19.37 15.41 7.42
N THR A 16 19.22 16.73 7.57
CA THR A 16 20.26 17.62 8.06
C THR A 16 19.85 18.16 9.43
N ASP A 17 20.71 18.97 10.05
CA ASP A 17 20.40 19.62 11.33
C ASP A 17 19.26 20.66 11.21
N LYS A 18 18.95 21.08 9.98
CA LYS A 18 17.84 22.00 9.70
C LYS A 18 16.51 21.29 9.45
N THR A 19 16.54 19.99 9.25
CA THR A 19 15.33 19.20 8.93
C THR A 19 14.54 18.95 10.23
N PRO A 20 13.32 19.47 10.36
CA PRO A 20 12.53 19.22 11.58
C PRO A 20 12.03 17.79 11.62
N GLU A 21 11.92 17.23 12.82
CA GLU A 21 11.34 15.91 13.01
C GLU A 21 9.83 15.99 12.77
N VAL A 22 9.35 15.18 11.84
CA VAL A 22 7.93 15.00 11.55
C VAL A 22 7.59 13.54 11.81
N THR A 23 6.56 13.29 12.59
CA THR A 23 6.09 11.91 12.82
C THR A 23 4.64 11.90 13.31
N LEU A 24 3.90 10.87 12.91
CA LEU A 24 2.61 10.48 13.46
C LEU A 24 2.72 9.06 14.08
N GLY A 25 3.96 8.54 14.20
CA GLY A 25 4.20 7.18 14.67
C GLY A 25 4.21 6.15 13.55
N GLU A 26 4.49 6.60 12.34
CA GLU A 26 4.62 5.72 11.15
C GLU A 26 5.82 4.79 11.28
N GLY A 27 5.75 3.70 10.52
CA GLY A 27 6.81 2.70 10.47
C GLY A 27 6.73 1.70 11.61
N PHE A 28 7.77 0.90 11.75
CA PHE A 28 7.83 -0.22 12.71
C PHE A 28 6.58 -1.07 12.63
N THR A 29 6.09 -1.25 11.41
CA THR A 29 4.88 -2.04 11.14
C THR A 29 5.19 -3.52 11.36
N PRO A 30 4.20 -4.30 11.82
CA PRO A 30 4.44 -5.73 12.08
C PRO A 30 4.92 -6.48 10.83
N LEU A 31 5.89 -7.37 11.02
CA LEU A 31 6.28 -8.38 10.06
C LEU A 31 5.79 -9.72 10.62
N VAL A 32 4.65 -10.20 10.12
CA VAL A 32 3.96 -11.36 10.68
C VAL A 32 4.35 -12.62 9.92
N LYS A 33 4.90 -13.61 10.63
CA LYS A 33 5.20 -14.92 10.04
C LYS A 33 3.89 -15.67 9.81
N SER A 34 3.72 -16.24 8.62
CA SER A 34 2.56 -17.05 8.29
C SER A 34 2.46 -18.27 9.20
N LYS A 35 1.27 -18.54 9.70
CA LYS A 35 0.97 -19.74 10.49
C LYS A 35 0.55 -20.90 9.59
N ASN A 36 -0.22 -20.62 8.55
CA ASN A 36 -0.87 -21.65 7.74
C ASN A 36 -0.24 -21.81 6.35
N LEU A 37 -0.01 -20.73 5.64
CA LEU A 37 0.47 -20.78 4.26
C LEU A 37 1.92 -21.23 4.16
N SER A 38 2.77 -20.92 5.16
CA SER A 38 4.17 -21.35 5.15
C SER A 38 4.31 -22.86 4.99
N ASN A 39 3.51 -23.63 5.74
CA ASN A 39 3.54 -25.09 5.67
C ASN A 39 3.03 -25.60 4.32
N LYS A 40 1.96 -24.99 3.81
CA LYS A 40 1.33 -25.37 2.55
C LYS A 40 2.28 -25.22 1.36
N PHE A 41 3.13 -24.18 1.38
CA PHE A 41 4.03 -23.88 0.28
C PHE A 41 5.50 -24.25 0.56
N ASN A 42 5.78 -24.88 1.70
CA ASN A 42 7.13 -25.29 2.10
C ASN A 42 8.16 -24.15 1.97
N CYS A 43 7.79 -22.96 2.53
CA CYS A 43 8.69 -21.80 2.58
C CYS A 43 8.33 -20.93 3.78
N GLU A 44 9.23 -20.06 4.19
CA GLU A 44 8.97 -19.14 5.31
C GLU A 44 8.32 -17.86 4.76
N MET A 45 7.01 -17.74 4.95
CA MET A 45 6.24 -16.59 4.45
C MET A 45 6.07 -15.54 5.55
N TYR A 46 6.28 -14.27 5.21
CA TYR A 46 6.15 -13.13 6.12
C TYR A 46 5.33 -12.03 5.46
N PHE A 47 4.41 -11.44 6.21
CA PHE A 47 3.52 -10.37 5.75
C PHE A 47 3.89 -9.07 6.44
N LYS A 48 4.32 -8.06 5.67
CA LYS A 48 4.61 -6.71 6.18
C LYS A 48 3.33 -5.89 6.18
N LEU A 49 2.81 -5.59 7.38
CA LEU A 49 1.47 -5.00 7.54
C LEU A 49 1.51 -3.47 7.47
N GLU A 50 1.65 -2.93 6.27
CA GLU A 50 1.72 -1.48 6.05
C GLU A 50 0.38 -0.77 6.34
N GLY A 51 -0.71 -1.51 6.42
CA GLY A 51 -2.00 -1.01 6.87
C GLY A 51 -2.00 -0.57 8.33
N CYS A 52 -0.95 -0.90 9.11
CA CYS A 52 -0.79 -0.48 10.51
C CYS A 52 -0.18 0.92 10.66
N ASN A 53 0.22 1.56 9.58
CA ASN A 53 0.65 2.96 9.61
C ASN A 53 -0.51 3.89 10.00
N PRO A 54 -0.25 5.09 10.54
CA PRO A 54 -1.30 6.00 11.06
C PRO A 54 -2.45 6.30 10.10
N SER A 55 -2.18 6.54 8.80
CA SER A 55 -3.26 6.75 7.82
C SER A 55 -3.68 5.46 7.13
N SER A 56 -3.26 4.33 7.67
CA SER A 56 -3.62 2.97 7.24
C SER A 56 -3.03 2.52 5.90
N SER A 57 -1.88 3.09 5.51
CA SER A 57 -1.13 2.63 4.34
C SER A 57 0.36 3.00 4.40
N PHE A 58 1.16 2.37 3.54
CA PHE A 58 2.61 2.63 3.43
C PHE A 58 2.95 4.08 3.06
N LYS A 59 1.96 4.85 2.57
CA LYS A 59 2.20 6.23 2.12
C LYS A 59 2.81 7.11 3.23
N ASP A 60 2.52 6.78 4.48
CA ASP A 60 3.04 7.53 5.62
C ASP A 60 4.57 7.51 5.68
N ARG A 61 5.21 6.41 5.24
CA ARG A 61 6.67 6.31 5.20
C ARG A 61 7.32 7.39 4.33
N GLY A 62 6.70 7.68 3.19
CA GLY A 62 7.21 8.74 2.32
C GLY A 62 6.74 10.12 2.77
N MET A 63 5.56 10.17 3.37
CA MET A 63 4.94 11.45 3.70
C MET A 63 5.65 12.15 4.85
N PHE A 64 6.11 11.42 5.89
CA PHE A 64 6.81 12.09 6.99
C PHE A 64 8.02 12.88 6.47
N LEU A 65 8.78 12.28 5.56
CA LEU A 65 10.00 12.91 5.06
C LEU A 65 9.69 14.06 4.07
N ALA A 66 8.69 13.86 3.19
CA ALA A 66 8.27 14.92 2.28
C ALA A 66 7.78 16.15 3.05
N VAL A 67 7.01 15.93 4.12
CA VAL A 67 6.50 17.03 4.96
C VAL A 67 7.64 17.66 5.79
N SER A 68 8.59 16.86 6.33
CA SER A 68 9.80 17.40 6.97
C SER A 68 10.51 18.39 6.04
N LYS A 69 10.71 17.99 4.79
CA LYS A 69 11.42 18.82 3.82
C LYS A 69 10.60 20.04 3.37
N ALA A 70 9.28 19.89 3.27
CA ALA A 70 8.41 21.04 3.00
C ALA A 70 8.56 22.11 4.10
N ILE A 71 8.54 21.69 5.37
CA ILE A 71 8.71 22.61 6.50
C ILE A 71 10.11 23.22 6.51
N GLU A 72 11.15 22.40 6.29
CA GLU A 72 12.54 22.87 6.15
C GLU A 72 12.64 23.98 5.10
N ASN A 73 11.91 23.84 4.00
CA ASN A 73 11.86 24.80 2.89
C ASN A 73 10.81 25.92 3.13
N LYS A 74 10.30 26.04 4.35
CA LYS A 74 9.36 27.09 4.78
C LYS A 74 8.05 27.11 3.99
N LYS A 75 7.65 25.95 3.45
CA LYS A 75 6.37 25.82 2.76
C LYS A 75 5.22 25.82 3.78
N GLN A 76 4.15 26.52 3.45
CA GLN A 76 2.94 26.60 4.29
C GLN A 76 1.82 25.69 3.76
N LYS A 77 1.98 25.19 2.54
CA LYS A 77 0.94 24.42 1.85
C LYS A 77 1.55 23.26 1.09
N ILE A 78 0.85 22.13 1.12
CA ILE A 78 1.21 20.94 0.33
C ILE A 78 0.05 20.61 -0.61
N ILE A 79 0.37 20.00 -1.75
CA ILE A 79 -0.62 19.69 -2.78
C ILE A 79 -0.36 18.31 -3.38
N CYS A 80 -1.44 17.60 -3.71
CA CYS A 80 -1.33 16.36 -4.46
C CYS A 80 -2.55 16.10 -5.34
N ALA A 81 -2.36 15.31 -6.39
CA ALA A 81 -3.43 14.73 -7.19
C ALA A 81 -3.64 13.29 -6.69
N SER A 82 -4.75 13.01 -6.02
CA SER A 82 -5.00 11.64 -5.51
C SER A 82 -6.42 11.50 -4.95
N THR A 83 -7.09 10.43 -5.31
CA THR A 83 -8.38 10.04 -4.71
C THR A 83 -8.21 8.95 -3.64
N GLY A 84 -6.98 8.63 -3.23
CA GLY A 84 -6.71 7.44 -2.42
C GLY A 84 -5.74 7.63 -1.27
N ASN A 85 -4.83 6.67 -1.13
CA ASN A 85 -3.94 6.59 0.04
C ASN A 85 -3.00 7.80 0.17
N THR A 86 -2.56 8.40 -0.97
CA THR A 86 -1.69 9.58 -0.92
C THR A 86 -2.41 10.79 -0.32
N SER A 87 -3.66 11.05 -0.74
CA SER A 87 -4.42 12.19 -0.21
C SER A 87 -4.70 12.02 1.28
N ALA A 88 -5.04 10.81 1.73
CA ALA A 88 -5.27 10.54 3.14
C ALA A 88 -4.01 10.82 3.98
N SER A 89 -2.86 10.32 3.51
CA SER A 89 -1.58 10.53 4.21
C SER A 89 -1.19 12.01 4.22
N ALA A 90 -1.26 12.69 3.06
CA ALA A 90 -0.93 14.12 2.98
C ALA A 90 -1.78 14.95 3.94
N ALA A 91 -3.10 14.67 3.98
CA ALA A 91 -4.02 15.39 4.86
C ALA A 91 -3.71 15.14 6.34
N ALA A 92 -3.36 13.90 6.72
CA ALA A 92 -3.03 13.57 8.11
C ALA A 92 -1.80 14.35 8.59
N TYR A 93 -0.73 14.33 7.79
CA TYR A 93 0.51 15.04 8.14
C TYR A 93 0.33 16.56 8.05
N GLY A 94 -0.42 17.04 7.05
CA GLY A 94 -0.74 18.47 6.94
C GLY A 94 -1.48 18.98 8.17
N ALA A 95 -2.52 18.27 8.59
CA ALA A 95 -3.29 18.63 9.79
C ALA A 95 -2.40 18.66 11.03
N ARG A 96 -1.56 17.65 11.21
CA ARG A 96 -0.68 17.55 12.40
C ARG A 96 0.35 18.68 12.46
N TYR A 97 0.85 19.12 11.31
CA TYR A 97 1.96 20.08 11.24
C TYR A 97 1.54 21.45 10.69
N ASN A 98 0.24 21.74 10.71
CA ASN A 98 -0.34 23.04 10.37
C ASN A 98 0.00 23.50 8.94
N LEU A 99 0.02 22.54 7.99
CA LEU A 99 0.17 22.84 6.56
C LEU A 99 -1.20 22.75 5.90
N GLU A 100 -1.59 23.77 5.16
CA GLU A 100 -2.81 23.68 4.35
C GLU A 100 -2.61 22.58 3.30
N THR A 101 -3.49 21.58 3.30
CA THR A 101 -3.40 20.46 2.37
C THR A 101 -4.45 20.59 1.29
N ILE A 102 -4.01 20.60 0.02
CA ILE A 102 -4.86 20.73 -1.16
C ILE A 102 -4.81 19.42 -1.93
N VAL A 103 -5.97 18.87 -2.25
CA VAL A 103 -6.10 17.62 -3.00
C VAL A 103 -6.90 17.90 -4.27
N ILE A 104 -6.28 17.67 -5.43
CA ILE A 104 -6.95 17.81 -6.72
C ILE A 104 -7.42 16.43 -7.17
N ILE A 105 -8.68 16.31 -7.55
CA ILE A 105 -9.25 15.03 -8.01
C ILE A 105 -9.99 15.23 -9.34
N PRO A 106 -10.00 14.21 -10.21
CA PRO A 106 -10.86 14.24 -11.38
C PRO A 106 -12.33 14.06 -10.96
N ALA A 107 -13.24 14.69 -11.65
CA ALA A 107 -14.67 14.47 -11.46
C ALA A 107 -15.04 13.04 -11.90
N GLY A 108 -16.07 12.45 -11.32
CA GLY A 108 -16.55 11.12 -11.67
C GLY A 108 -16.54 10.12 -10.52
N LYS A 109 -16.29 8.87 -10.83
CA LYS A 109 -16.36 7.77 -9.85
C LYS A 109 -15.25 7.86 -8.79
N ILE A 110 -15.56 8.50 -7.68
CA ILE A 110 -14.67 8.65 -6.54
C ILE A 110 -15.02 7.56 -5.52
N ALA A 111 -13.99 6.82 -5.07
CA ALA A 111 -14.16 5.93 -3.92
C ALA A 111 -14.30 6.83 -2.68
N LEU A 112 -15.53 7.18 -2.33
CA LEU A 112 -15.82 8.14 -1.28
C LEU A 112 -15.13 7.77 0.04
N GLY A 113 -15.06 6.46 0.36
CA GLY A 113 -14.43 5.99 1.59
C GLY A 113 -12.97 6.40 1.73
N LYS A 114 -12.21 6.40 0.62
CA LYS A 114 -10.81 6.83 0.65
C LYS A 114 -10.67 8.35 0.78
N LEU A 115 -11.57 9.09 0.15
CA LEU A 115 -11.55 10.55 0.21
C LEU A 115 -12.05 11.08 1.56
N LEU A 116 -12.99 10.36 2.20
CA LEU A 116 -13.53 10.73 3.52
C LEU A 116 -12.41 10.95 4.54
N GLN A 117 -11.38 10.12 4.50
CA GLN A 117 -10.25 10.25 5.44
C GLN A 117 -9.54 11.59 5.24
N ALA A 118 -9.25 11.99 3.99
CA ALA A 118 -8.63 13.28 3.68
C ALA A 118 -9.52 14.44 4.10
N MET A 119 -10.84 14.31 3.88
CA MET A 119 -11.83 15.32 4.28
C MET A 119 -11.89 15.47 5.80
N ALA A 120 -11.88 14.34 6.51
CA ALA A 120 -11.91 14.33 7.99
C ALA A 120 -10.70 15.04 8.59
N TYR A 121 -9.55 14.96 7.93
CA TYR A 121 -8.34 15.69 8.36
C TYR A 121 -8.33 17.16 7.90
N GLY A 122 -9.39 17.63 7.24
CA GLY A 122 -9.53 19.02 6.87
C GLY A 122 -8.85 19.44 5.56
N ALA A 123 -8.52 18.48 4.69
CA ALA A 123 -7.94 18.83 3.39
C ALA A 123 -8.95 19.57 2.51
N LYS A 124 -8.47 20.53 1.74
CA LYS A 124 -9.25 21.25 0.74
C LYS A 124 -9.30 20.38 -0.52
N ILE A 125 -10.48 19.86 -0.83
CA ILE A 125 -10.67 18.98 -2.00
C ILE A 125 -11.19 19.82 -3.16
N VAL A 126 -10.46 19.77 -4.29
CA VAL A 126 -10.85 20.48 -5.52
C VAL A 126 -11.09 19.44 -6.61
N SER A 127 -12.32 19.35 -7.07
CA SER A 127 -12.69 18.44 -8.16
C SER A 127 -12.62 19.20 -9.48
N ILE A 128 -11.90 18.64 -10.45
CA ILE A 128 -11.79 19.24 -11.79
C ILE A 128 -12.57 18.43 -12.82
N ASP A 129 -13.05 19.09 -13.83
CA ASP A 129 -13.66 18.46 -14.99
C ASP A 129 -12.53 17.96 -15.91
N GLY A 130 -12.07 16.73 -15.65
CA GLY A 130 -10.93 16.17 -16.35
C GLY A 130 -10.54 14.80 -15.78
N ASN A 131 -9.44 14.25 -16.29
CA ASN A 131 -8.91 12.95 -15.85
C ASN A 131 -7.72 13.11 -14.87
N PHE A 132 -7.15 11.99 -14.44
CA PHE A 132 -6.06 11.98 -13.47
C PHE A 132 -4.80 12.70 -13.99
N ASP A 133 -4.46 12.53 -15.27
CA ASP A 133 -3.28 13.17 -15.84
C ASP A 133 -3.45 14.68 -15.87
N GLN A 134 -4.65 15.15 -16.18
CA GLN A 134 -4.98 16.58 -16.13
C GLN A 134 -4.90 17.11 -14.69
N ALA A 135 -5.36 16.34 -13.72
CA ALA A 135 -5.24 16.71 -12.31
C ALA A 135 -3.77 16.82 -11.88
N LEU A 136 -2.93 15.87 -12.31
CA LEU A 136 -1.50 15.88 -11.97
C LEU A 136 -0.77 17.05 -12.66
N ASN A 137 -1.12 17.35 -13.91
CA ASN A 137 -0.55 18.51 -14.62
C ASN A 137 -0.96 19.82 -13.93
N ALA A 138 -2.24 19.92 -13.52
CA ALA A 138 -2.71 21.09 -12.77
C ALA A 138 -1.92 21.26 -11.46
N VAL A 139 -1.66 20.16 -10.75
CA VAL A 139 -0.85 20.19 -9.51
C VAL A 139 0.54 20.78 -9.79
N ARG A 140 1.20 20.36 -10.88
CA ARG A 140 2.53 20.88 -11.24
C ARG A 140 2.49 22.38 -11.50
N GLU A 141 1.57 22.83 -12.34
CA GLU A 141 1.44 24.25 -12.69
C GLU A 141 1.08 25.12 -11.49
N ILE A 142 0.13 24.67 -10.66
CA ILE A 142 -0.31 25.41 -9.48
C ILE A 142 0.81 25.47 -8.44
N SER A 143 1.54 24.38 -8.27
CA SER A 143 2.68 24.32 -7.35
C SER A 143 3.71 25.39 -7.68
N ASP A 144 4.09 25.49 -8.95
CA ASP A 144 5.06 26.49 -9.40
C ASP A 144 4.54 27.92 -9.19
N LYS A 145 3.28 28.18 -9.57
CA LYS A 145 2.67 29.51 -9.47
C LYS A 145 2.49 29.99 -8.03
N LEU A 146 2.11 29.08 -7.13
CA LEU A 146 1.74 29.43 -5.75
C LEU A 146 2.78 29.02 -4.71
N GLY A 147 3.92 28.46 -5.15
CA GLY A 147 5.00 28.05 -4.25
C GLY A 147 4.64 26.91 -3.33
N LEU A 148 3.76 26.01 -3.76
CA LEU A 148 3.31 24.86 -2.97
C LEU A 148 4.31 23.71 -3.06
N GLU A 149 4.28 22.79 -2.10
CA GLU A 149 5.11 21.58 -2.17
C GLU A 149 4.25 20.42 -2.70
N ILE A 150 4.67 19.83 -3.81
CA ILE A 150 4.01 18.64 -4.36
C ILE A 150 4.40 17.43 -3.52
N VAL A 151 3.40 16.68 -3.05
CA VAL A 151 3.67 15.45 -2.26
C VAL A 151 3.14 14.18 -2.94
N ASN A 152 3.00 14.19 -4.25
CA ASN A 152 2.79 13.00 -5.08
C ASN A 152 4.05 12.11 -5.09
N SER A 153 3.97 10.94 -5.71
CA SER A 153 5.09 9.98 -5.81
C SER A 153 6.29 10.51 -6.62
N ILE A 154 6.12 11.62 -7.34
CA ILE A 154 7.21 12.30 -8.04
C ILE A 154 8.14 13.07 -7.08
N ASN A 155 7.71 13.32 -5.86
CA ASN A 155 8.56 13.97 -4.84
C ASN A 155 9.66 12.98 -4.41
N PRO A 156 10.95 13.34 -4.58
CA PRO A 156 12.04 12.39 -4.29
C PRO A 156 12.11 11.98 -2.83
N TYR A 157 11.71 12.85 -1.92
CA TYR A 157 11.73 12.53 -0.48
C TYR A 157 10.70 11.44 -0.13
N ARG A 158 9.64 11.31 -0.96
CA ARG A 158 8.70 10.21 -0.82
C ARG A 158 9.40 8.86 -1.00
N LEU A 159 10.24 8.75 -2.02
CA LEU A 159 10.98 7.52 -2.30
C LEU A 159 12.00 7.23 -1.19
N GLU A 160 12.68 8.27 -0.71
CA GLU A 160 13.67 8.12 0.36
C GLU A 160 13.03 7.62 1.67
N GLY A 161 11.89 8.19 2.06
CA GLY A 161 11.17 7.75 3.27
C GLY A 161 10.66 6.31 3.15
N GLN A 162 10.21 5.91 1.96
CA GLN A 162 9.69 4.55 1.72
C GLN A 162 10.77 3.48 1.81
N MET A 163 12.07 3.83 1.63
CA MET A 163 13.19 2.89 1.83
C MET A 163 13.15 2.23 3.21
N THR A 164 12.60 2.92 4.21
CA THR A 164 12.56 2.42 5.58
C THR A 164 11.82 1.09 5.72
N GLY A 165 10.91 0.78 4.78
CA GLY A 165 10.27 -0.54 4.76
C GLY A 165 11.25 -1.68 4.55
N ALA A 166 12.22 -1.49 3.66
CA ALA A 166 13.28 -2.48 3.40
C ALA A 166 14.22 -2.61 4.60
N PHE A 167 14.54 -1.48 5.26
CA PHE A 167 15.38 -1.49 6.46
C PHE A 167 14.73 -2.33 7.56
N GLU A 168 13.45 -2.06 7.85
CA GLU A 168 12.73 -2.78 8.90
C GLU A 168 12.65 -4.29 8.63
N ILE A 169 12.36 -4.69 7.39
CA ILE A 169 12.32 -6.13 7.04
C ILE A 169 13.70 -6.76 7.27
N SER A 170 14.76 -6.06 6.85
CA SER A 170 16.13 -6.56 7.03
C SER A 170 16.52 -6.64 8.51
N ASP A 171 16.14 -5.64 9.30
CA ASP A 171 16.40 -5.60 10.73
C ASP A 171 15.64 -6.73 11.46
N ASP A 172 14.36 -6.95 11.11
CA ASP A 172 13.50 -7.99 11.73
C ASP A 172 13.98 -9.41 11.38
N LEU A 173 14.45 -9.63 10.14
CA LEU A 173 14.90 -10.95 9.68
C LEU A 173 16.39 -11.19 9.89
N GLU A 174 17.14 -10.16 10.30
CA GLU A 174 18.61 -10.15 10.39
C GLU A 174 19.29 -10.49 9.05
N THR A 175 18.55 -10.30 7.96
CA THR A 175 19.00 -10.56 6.58
C THR A 175 17.93 -10.01 5.61
N ALA A 176 18.27 -9.92 4.33
CA ALA A 176 17.22 -9.71 3.34
C ALA A 176 16.44 -11.00 3.10
N PRO A 177 15.16 -10.94 2.79
CA PRO A 177 14.44 -12.14 2.34
C PRO A 177 15.02 -12.64 1.01
N ASP A 178 14.67 -13.87 0.62
CA ASP A 178 15.08 -14.40 -0.68
C ASP A 178 14.19 -13.82 -1.80
N TYR A 179 12.89 -13.69 -1.51
CA TYR A 179 11.89 -13.16 -2.44
C TYR A 179 11.06 -12.10 -1.75
N GLN A 180 10.67 -11.08 -2.50
CA GLN A 180 9.68 -10.12 -2.02
C GLN A 180 8.64 -9.87 -3.11
N PHE A 181 7.39 -10.21 -2.81
CA PHE A 181 6.24 -9.95 -3.68
C PHE A 181 5.57 -8.66 -3.23
N MET A 182 5.29 -7.76 -4.17
CA MET A 182 4.65 -6.50 -3.81
C MET A 182 3.83 -5.94 -4.97
N PRO A 183 2.73 -5.24 -4.65
CA PRO A 183 1.90 -4.63 -5.69
C PRO A 183 2.63 -3.47 -6.34
N VAL A 184 2.38 -3.26 -7.63
CA VAL A 184 3.00 -2.17 -8.38
C VAL A 184 1.95 -1.35 -9.13
N GLY A 185 1.79 -0.09 -8.71
CA GLY A 185 1.03 0.93 -9.42
C GLY A 185 1.99 1.93 -10.06
N ASN A 186 2.25 3.06 -9.39
CA ASN A 186 3.18 4.10 -9.85
C ASN A 186 4.66 3.67 -9.78
N ALA A 187 4.93 2.46 -9.29
CA ALA A 187 6.26 1.84 -9.22
C ALA A 187 7.23 2.52 -8.25
N GLY A 188 6.79 3.53 -7.50
CA GLY A 188 7.65 4.19 -6.52
C GLY A 188 8.03 3.27 -5.35
N ASN A 189 7.09 2.47 -4.87
CA ASN A 189 7.34 1.64 -3.68
C ASN A 189 8.37 0.54 -3.97
N ILE A 190 8.26 -0.17 -5.10
CA ILE A 190 9.24 -1.20 -5.46
C ILE A 190 10.63 -0.59 -5.68
N SER A 191 10.67 0.59 -6.29
CA SER A 191 11.91 1.36 -6.48
C SER A 191 12.55 1.72 -5.13
N SER A 192 11.72 2.14 -4.16
CA SER A 192 12.19 2.50 -2.81
C SER A 192 12.71 1.28 -2.04
N TYR A 193 11.99 0.15 -2.10
CA TYR A 193 12.46 -1.08 -1.48
C TYR A 193 13.82 -1.50 -2.05
N PHE A 194 13.96 -1.45 -3.38
CA PHE A 194 15.26 -1.74 -4.02
C PHE A 194 16.36 -0.81 -3.51
N LYS A 195 16.09 0.50 -3.48
CA LYS A 195 17.06 1.49 -2.97
C LYS A 195 17.45 1.16 -1.52
N GLY A 196 16.48 0.80 -0.70
CA GLY A 196 16.72 0.48 0.71
C GLY A 196 17.59 -0.77 0.87
N TYR A 197 17.25 -1.85 0.18
CA TYR A 197 18.07 -3.06 0.22
C TYR A 197 19.47 -2.81 -0.33
N LYS A 198 19.57 -2.07 -1.44
CA LYS A 198 20.87 -1.73 -2.02
C LYS A 198 21.71 -0.93 -1.02
N LYS A 199 21.13 0.05 -0.36
CA LYS A 199 21.82 0.88 0.64
C LYS A 199 22.35 0.04 1.80
N TYR A 200 21.53 -0.89 2.31
CA TYR A 200 21.94 -1.82 3.38
C TYR A 200 23.04 -2.78 2.92
N MET A 201 22.97 -3.21 1.66
CA MET A 201 24.00 -4.08 1.08
C MET A 201 25.33 -3.31 0.90
N ASP A 202 25.27 -2.08 0.40
CA ASP A 202 26.46 -1.22 0.22
C ASP A 202 27.13 -0.94 1.57
N ASP A 203 26.34 -0.79 2.63
CA ASP A 203 26.83 -0.58 4.01
C ASP A 203 27.17 -1.91 4.72
N LYS A 204 27.09 -3.05 4.02
CA LYS A 204 27.43 -4.40 4.52
C LYS A 204 26.57 -4.85 5.71
N ILE A 205 25.34 -4.30 5.82
CA ILE A 205 24.38 -4.73 6.85
C ILE A 205 23.69 -6.03 6.41
N ILE A 206 23.43 -6.16 5.10
CA ILE A 206 22.95 -7.40 4.49
C ILE A 206 23.89 -7.80 3.35
N SER A 207 23.84 -9.08 2.94
CA SER A 207 24.76 -9.62 1.92
C SER A 207 24.11 -9.81 0.55
N LYS A 208 22.81 -9.56 0.43
CA LYS A 208 22.08 -9.83 -0.82
C LYS A 208 20.79 -8.99 -0.93
N UNK A 209 20.00 -8.68 -2.01
CA UNK A 209 18.91 -8.19 -2.28
C UNK A 209 18.06 -9.19 -2.46
N PRO A 210 16.94 -9.09 -2.13
CA PRO A 210 15.91 -10.08 -2.46
C PRO A 210 15.58 -10.05 -3.95
N ARG A 211 15.13 -11.14 -4.48
CA ARG A 211 14.51 -11.17 -5.81
C ARG A 211 13.15 -10.46 -5.70
N LEU A 212 13.00 -9.32 -6.37
CA LEU A 212 11.78 -8.51 -6.31
C LEU A 212 10.77 -8.95 -7.37
N ILE A 213 9.58 -9.30 -6.93
CA ILE A 213 8.47 -9.67 -7.85
C ILE A 213 7.41 -8.58 -7.75
N GLY A 214 7.32 -7.77 -8.81
CA GLY A 214 6.34 -6.68 -8.89
C GLY A 214 5.05 -7.18 -9.53
N VAL A 215 3.94 -7.06 -8.83
CA VAL A 215 2.66 -7.59 -9.27
C VAL A 215 1.70 -6.47 -9.68
N GLN A 216 1.22 -6.51 -10.91
CA GLN A 216 0.24 -5.56 -11.43
C GLN A 216 -1.10 -6.25 -11.66
N ALA A 217 -2.18 -5.46 -11.73
CA ALA A 217 -3.50 -5.99 -12.10
C ALA A 217 -3.58 -6.12 -13.63
N GLU A 218 -4.19 -7.19 -14.12
CA GLU A 218 -4.18 -7.59 -15.53
C GLU A 218 -4.53 -6.47 -16.52
N ASN A 219 -5.56 -5.69 -16.23
CA ASN A 219 -5.98 -4.58 -17.11
C ASN A 219 -5.35 -3.24 -16.70
N SER A 220 -4.26 -3.31 -15.92
CA SER A 220 -3.52 -2.16 -15.42
C SER A 220 -2.05 -2.57 -15.24
N ALA A 221 -1.46 -3.20 -16.28
CA ALA A 221 -0.15 -3.86 -16.20
C ALA A 221 0.86 -3.33 -17.22
N PRO A 222 1.10 -1.99 -17.24
CA PRO A 222 1.98 -1.39 -18.26
C PRO A 222 3.42 -1.89 -18.23
N LEU A 223 3.93 -2.32 -17.06
CA LEU A 223 5.31 -2.81 -16.95
C LEU A 223 5.46 -4.25 -17.45
N VAL A 224 4.40 -5.05 -17.32
CA VAL A 224 4.35 -6.43 -17.87
C VAL A 224 4.17 -6.36 -19.39
N ASP A 225 3.21 -5.55 -19.84
CA ASP A 225 2.84 -5.45 -21.25
C ASP A 225 3.78 -4.54 -22.06
N ASN A 226 4.67 -3.82 -21.34
CA ASN A 226 5.67 -2.90 -21.92
C ASN A 226 5.04 -1.81 -22.78
N LYS A 227 3.89 -1.29 -22.33
CA LYS A 227 3.15 -0.22 -23.04
C LYS A 227 2.32 0.60 -22.06
N ILE A 228 2.06 1.85 -22.40
CA ILE A 228 1.12 2.69 -21.64
C ILE A 228 -0.31 2.14 -21.83
N ILE A 229 -1.08 2.15 -20.79
CA ILE A 229 -2.49 1.75 -20.80
C ILE A 229 -3.34 2.99 -20.53
N ASP A 230 -4.01 3.48 -21.55
CA ASP A 230 -4.75 4.74 -21.49
C ASP A 230 -5.96 4.67 -20.55
N SER A 231 -6.58 3.50 -20.44
CA SER A 231 -7.77 3.31 -19.60
C SER A 231 -7.59 2.12 -18.66
N PRO A 232 -6.71 2.24 -17.67
CA PRO A 232 -6.47 1.14 -16.73
C PRO A 232 -7.74 0.84 -15.92
N ASN A 233 -8.01 -0.44 -15.74
CA ASN A 233 -9.22 -0.89 -15.05
C ASN A 233 -8.93 -2.07 -14.13
N THR A 234 -9.27 -1.94 -12.87
CA THR A 234 -9.15 -3.01 -11.87
C THR A 234 -9.88 -2.60 -10.60
N ILE A 235 -10.34 -3.56 -9.83
CA ILE A 235 -10.86 -3.35 -8.48
C ILE A 235 -9.78 -2.89 -7.50
N ALA A 236 -8.51 -3.20 -7.80
CA ALA A 236 -7.37 -2.83 -6.96
C ALA A 236 -7.01 -1.35 -7.21
N SER A 237 -7.85 -0.44 -6.73
CA SER A 237 -7.82 0.99 -7.04
C SER A 237 -6.44 1.64 -6.83
N ALA A 238 -5.68 1.20 -5.83
CA ALA A 238 -4.38 1.79 -5.49
C ALA A 238 -3.27 1.44 -6.51
N ILE A 239 -3.50 0.41 -7.36
CA ILE A 239 -2.57 0.04 -8.44
C ILE A 239 -3.20 0.21 -9.83
N ARG A 240 -4.32 0.93 -9.93
CA ARG A 240 -4.99 1.23 -11.20
C ARG A 240 -4.26 2.39 -11.89
N ILE A 241 -3.08 2.10 -12.42
CA ILE A 241 -2.16 3.07 -13.03
C ILE A 241 -1.75 2.58 -14.41
N GLY A 242 -1.93 3.38 -15.43
CA GLY A 242 -1.59 3.02 -16.81
C GLY A 242 -0.23 3.54 -17.28
N ASN A 243 0.34 4.53 -16.56
CA ASN A 243 1.64 5.13 -16.93
C ASN A 243 2.44 5.42 -15.65
N PRO A 244 3.17 4.42 -15.12
CA PRO A 244 3.88 4.57 -13.85
C PRO A 244 5.00 5.62 -13.87
N ALA A 245 4.95 6.56 -12.94
CA ALA A 245 5.92 7.65 -12.85
C ALA A 245 7.36 7.16 -12.58
N SER A 246 7.52 6.03 -11.88
CA SER A 246 8.84 5.48 -11.51
C SER A 246 9.21 4.23 -12.32
N SER A 247 8.69 4.09 -13.55
CA SER A 247 8.88 2.89 -14.37
C SER A 247 10.36 2.55 -14.61
N LYS A 248 11.19 3.56 -14.90
CA LYS A 248 12.62 3.36 -15.15
C LYS A 248 13.34 2.75 -13.94
N LEU A 249 13.12 3.33 -12.76
CA LEU A 249 13.72 2.83 -11.51
C LEU A 249 13.25 1.42 -11.17
N ALA A 250 11.98 1.14 -11.40
CA ALA A 250 11.42 -0.19 -11.14
C ALA A 250 11.98 -1.25 -12.09
N LYS A 251 12.18 -0.90 -13.36
CA LYS A 251 12.81 -1.82 -14.33
C LYS A 251 14.27 -2.12 -13.93
N GLU A 252 15.00 -1.09 -13.47
CA GLU A 252 16.35 -1.27 -12.93
C GLU A 252 16.32 -2.21 -11.71
N ALA A 253 15.39 -1.98 -10.78
CA ALA A 253 15.25 -2.83 -9.58
C ALA A 253 15.05 -4.30 -9.94
N ILE A 254 14.16 -4.57 -10.89
CA ILE A 254 13.88 -5.93 -11.37
C ILE A 254 15.12 -6.55 -12.02
N SER A 255 15.79 -5.79 -12.89
CA SER A 255 16.98 -6.26 -13.59
C SER A 255 18.11 -6.64 -12.62
N VAL A 256 18.39 -5.76 -11.66
CA VAL A 256 19.51 -5.95 -10.71
C VAL A 256 19.22 -7.10 -9.73
N THR A 257 17.96 -7.28 -9.34
CA THR A 257 17.60 -8.32 -8.34
C THR A 257 17.28 -9.68 -8.97
N GLY A 258 17.33 -9.79 -10.30
CA GLY A 258 16.91 -11.02 -11.00
C GLY A 258 15.42 -11.31 -10.82
N GLY A 259 14.65 -10.27 -10.59
CA GLY A 259 13.20 -10.38 -10.38
C GLY A 259 12.39 -10.37 -11.66
N LYS A 260 11.10 -10.13 -11.53
CA LYS A 260 10.22 -9.97 -12.69
C LYS A 260 8.95 -9.18 -12.33
N PHE A 261 8.33 -8.63 -13.35
CA PHE A 261 6.95 -8.14 -13.23
C PHE A 261 6.01 -9.26 -13.68
N MET A 262 4.87 -9.34 -13.03
CA MET A 262 3.82 -10.27 -13.41
C MET A 262 2.45 -9.63 -13.20
N LYS A 263 1.43 -10.23 -13.80
CA LYS A 263 0.07 -9.67 -13.67
C LYS A 263 -0.92 -10.74 -13.22
N VAL A 264 -1.91 -10.27 -12.45
CA VAL A 264 -2.97 -11.09 -11.87
C VAL A 264 -4.32 -10.47 -12.20
N SER A 265 -5.33 -11.30 -12.38
CA SER A 265 -6.70 -10.85 -12.62
C SER A 265 -7.36 -10.34 -11.34
N ASP A 266 -8.43 -9.61 -11.50
CA ASP A 266 -9.26 -9.22 -10.35
C ASP A 266 -9.78 -10.41 -9.55
N UNK A 267 -9.92 -11.45 -10.11
CA UNK A 267 -10.30 -12.59 -9.51
C UNK A 267 -9.32 -13.15 -8.69
N GLU A 268 -8.17 -13.29 -9.18
CA GLU A 268 -7.04 -13.80 -8.39
C GLU A 268 -6.79 -12.90 -7.18
N ILE A 269 -6.92 -11.59 -7.33
CA ILE A 269 -6.77 -10.61 -6.24
C ILE A 269 -7.82 -10.85 -5.14
N ILE A 270 -9.08 -11.01 -5.50
CA ILE A 270 -10.17 -11.26 -4.53
C ILE A 270 -9.94 -12.57 -3.78
N ASN A 271 -9.53 -13.62 -4.52
CA ASN A 271 -9.22 -14.92 -3.92
C ASN A 271 -8.08 -14.80 -2.90
N ALA A 272 -7.00 -14.12 -3.27
CA ALA A 272 -5.85 -13.91 -2.38
C ALA A 272 -6.25 -13.08 -1.14
N GLN A 273 -7.11 -12.07 -1.30
CA GLN A 273 -7.63 -11.27 -0.18
C GLN A 273 -8.42 -12.16 0.79
N SER A 274 -9.26 -13.04 0.23
CA SER A 274 -10.05 -14.00 1.03
C SER A 274 -9.15 -14.98 1.78
N ILE A 275 -8.11 -15.51 1.12
CA ILE A 275 -7.14 -16.42 1.73
C ILE A 275 -6.42 -15.72 2.90
N LEU A 276 -5.90 -14.50 2.67
CA LEU A 276 -5.25 -13.73 3.73
C LEU A 276 -6.17 -13.54 4.94
N ALA A 277 -7.43 -13.20 4.69
CA ALA A 277 -8.39 -12.95 5.77
C ALA A 277 -8.75 -14.23 6.52
N LYS A 278 -9.05 -15.32 5.80
CA LYS A 278 -9.58 -16.57 6.40
C LYS A 278 -8.50 -17.45 6.99
N GLU A 279 -7.32 -17.52 6.35
CA GLU A 279 -6.28 -18.46 6.78
C GLU A 279 -5.22 -17.80 7.67
N GLU A 280 -4.98 -16.47 7.49
CA GLU A 280 -3.95 -15.76 8.27
C GLU A 280 -4.53 -14.69 9.21
N GLY A 281 -5.82 -14.38 9.09
CA GLY A 281 -6.46 -13.33 9.90
C GLY A 281 -6.03 -11.91 9.49
N LEU A 282 -5.55 -11.74 8.25
CA LEU A 282 -5.00 -10.48 7.77
C LEU A 282 -5.95 -9.83 6.75
N PHE A 283 -6.49 -8.66 7.09
CA PHE A 283 -7.44 -7.95 6.22
C PHE A 283 -6.77 -6.73 5.59
N CYS A 284 -6.51 -6.83 4.30
CA CYS A 284 -5.84 -5.76 3.54
C CYS A 284 -6.69 -5.29 2.35
N GLU A 285 -6.36 -4.12 1.80
CA GLU A 285 -7.05 -3.61 0.60
C GLU A 285 -6.73 -4.51 -0.62
N PRO A 286 -7.58 -4.51 -1.65
CA PRO A 286 -7.37 -5.40 -2.82
C PRO A 286 -5.98 -5.26 -3.46
N ALA A 287 -5.50 -4.02 -3.59
CA ALA A 287 -4.16 -3.79 -4.15
C ALA A 287 -3.07 -4.56 -3.38
N SER A 288 -3.18 -4.62 -2.05
CA SER A 288 -2.22 -5.35 -1.19
C SER A 288 -2.25 -6.84 -1.48
N ALA A 289 -3.45 -7.39 -1.67
CA ALA A 289 -3.64 -8.82 -1.91
C ALA A 289 -3.01 -9.28 -3.24
N ALA A 290 -2.76 -8.34 -4.17
CA ALA A 290 -2.06 -8.67 -5.42
C ALA A 290 -0.69 -9.31 -5.14
N SER A 291 -0.01 -8.95 -4.03
CA SER A 291 1.27 -9.57 -3.66
C SER A 291 1.13 -11.09 -3.47
N LEU A 292 0.12 -11.52 -2.70
CA LEU A 292 -0.12 -12.96 -2.52
C LEU A 292 -0.69 -13.60 -3.80
N ALA A 293 -1.58 -12.91 -4.52
CA ALA A 293 -2.10 -13.41 -5.80
C ALA A 293 -0.96 -13.72 -6.78
N GLY A 294 0.03 -12.82 -6.86
CA GLY A 294 1.23 -13.03 -7.66
C GLY A 294 2.02 -14.28 -7.24
N PHE A 295 2.19 -14.46 -5.92
CA PHE A 295 2.89 -15.63 -5.41
C PHE A 295 2.13 -16.93 -5.73
N LEU A 296 0.82 -16.95 -5.53
CA LEU A 296 0.01 -18.14 -5.82
C LEU A 296 0.15 -18.54 -7.28
N LYS A 297 0.08 -17.57 -8.18
CA LYS A 297 0.28 -17.79 -9.62
C LYS A 297 1.72 -18.22 -9.95
N TYR A 298 2.71 -17.64 -9.26
CA TYR A 298 4.13 -18.02 -9.41
C TYR A 298 4.32 -19.49 -9.03
N ALA A 299 3.75 -19.89 -7.91
CA ALA A 299 3.89 -21.24 -7.34
C ALA A 299 3.21 -22.34 -8.17
N GLU A 300 2.36 -21.99 -9.13
CA GLU A 300 1.79 -22.97 -10.08
C GLU A 300 2.84 -23.54 -11.04
N ASN A 301 3.89 -22.77 -11.31
CA ASN A 301 4.88 -23.11 -12.35
C ASN A 301 6.32 -23.18 -11.83
N GLU A 302 6.57 -22.65 -10.64
CA GLU A 302 7.92 -22.53 -10.07
C GLU A 302 7.94 -23.10 -8.65
N ASN A 303 9.08 -23.65 -8.26
CA ASN A 303 9.28 -24.18 -6.90
C ASN A 303 10.62 -23.75 -6.30
N ASP A 304 11.30 -22.80 -6.92
CA ASP A 304 12.61 -22.32 -6.49
C ASP A 304 12.55 -21.52 -5.18
N PHE A 305 11.34 -21.25 -4.68
CA PHE A 305 11.09 -20.59 -3.39
C PHE A 305 11.06 -21.59 -2.21
N HIS A 306 11.08 -22.90 -2.45
CA HIS A 306 11.03 -23.91 -1.37
C HIS A 306 12.20 -23.73 -0.41
N GLY A 307 11.91 -23.72 0.88
CA GLY A 307 12.91 -23.51 1.95
C GLY A 307 13.41 -22.08 2.06
N LYS A 308 12.83 -21.14 1.32
CA LYS A 308 13.27 -19.74 1.27
C LYS A 308 12.42 -18.82 2.14
N LYS A 309 12.94 -17.64 2.46
CA LYS A 309 12.19 -16.56 3.11
C LYS A 309 11.51 -15.71 2.03
N VAL A 310 10.20 -15.65 2.08
CA VAL A 310 9.37 -14.90 1.10
C VAL A 310 8.57 -13.84 1.84
N THR A 311 8.74 -12.57 1.48
CA THR A 311 7.97 -11.47 2.10
C THR A 311 6.91 -10.94 1.14
N PHE A 312 5.81 -10.47 1.74
CA PHE A 312 4.66 -9.90 1.03
C PHE A 312 4.36 -8.52 1.63
N ILE A 313 4.31 -7.51 0.78
CA ILE A 313 4.01 -6.15 1.25
C ILE A 313 2.50 -5.92 1.16
N LEU A 314 1.84 -5.88 2.32
CA LEU A 314 0.41 -5.59 2.42
C LEU A 314 0.26 -4.08 2.63
N THR A 315 0.13 -3.37 1.53
CA THR A 315 0.33 -1.93 1.40
C THR A 315 -0.69 -1.05 2.13
N GLY A 316 -1.90 -1.57 2.38
CA GLY A 316 -2.94 -0.79 3.05
C GLY A 316 -3.99 -1.67 3.71
N ASN A 317 -4.71 -1.08 4.66
CA ASN A 317 -5.75 -1.76 5.45
C ASN A 317 -7.00 -2.03 4.60
N GLY A 318 -7.65 -3.16 4.83
CA GLY A 318 -8.86 -3.57 4.10
C GLY A 318 -10.02 -2.60 4.25
N LEU A 319 -10.10 -1.91 5.38
CA LEU A 319 -11.17 -0.93 5.63
C LEU A 319 -11.07 0.31 4.73
N LYS A 320 -9.97 0.48 4.00
CA LYS A 320 -9.83 1.59 3.04
C LYS A 320 -10.63 1.35 1.75
N ASP A 321 -11.02 0.10 1.47
CA ASP A 321 -11.78 -0.25 0.26
C ASP A 321 -12.81 -1.35 0.61
N PRO A 322 -13.74 -1.08 1.53
CA PRO A 322 -14.64 -2.11 2.05
C PRO A 322 -15.64 -2.64 1.03
N ASP A 323 -15.98 -1.85 0.02
CA ASP A 323 -16.97 -2.26 -1.00
C ASP A 323 -16.47 -3.44 -1.83
N VAL A 324 -15.19 -3.54 -2.06
CA VAL A 324 -14.61 -4.68 -2.78
C VAL A 324 -14.64 -5.94 -1.89
N ALA A 325 -14.25 -5.80 -0.63
CA ALA A 325 -14.29 -6.92 0.33
C ALA A 325 -15.71 -7.49 0.47
N LYS A 326 -16.73 -6.64 0.45
CA LYS A 326 -18.14 -7.02 0.56
C LYS A 326 -18.56 -8.00 -0.53
N LYS A 327 -18.04 -7.89 -1.72
CA LYS A 327 -18.32 -8.82 -2.82
C LYS A 327 -17.76 -10.22 -2.60
N UNK A 328 -16.94 -10.27 -1.82
CA UNK A 328 -16.25 -11.43 -1.58
C UNK A 328 -16.66 -12.15 -0.40
N LEU A 329 -17.52 -11.51 0.26
CA LEU A 329 -17.93 -12.17 1.52
C LEU A 329 -18.91 -13.30 1.25
N SER A 330 -18.52 -14.45 1.68
CA SER A 330 -19.40 -15.64 1.62
C SER A 330 -20.24 -15.79 2.90
N SER A 331 -19.78 -15.17 4.00
CA SER A 331 -20.48 -15.26 5.29
C SER A 331 -21.66 -14.30 5.32
N LYS A 332 -22.77 -14.77 5.87
CA LYS A 332 -23.99 -13.98 6.04
C LYS A 332 -24.33 -13.83 7.52
N ILE A 333 -24.94 -12.72 7.86
CA ILE A 333 -25.46 -12.52 9.21
C ILE A 333 -26.65 -13.46 9.40
N ILE A 334 -26.53 -14.37 10.38
CA ILE A 334 -27.63 -15.25 10.75
C ILE A 334 -28.49 -14.50 11.75
N LYS A 335 -29.73 -14.25 11.38
CA LYS A 335 -30.70 -13.57 12.26
C LYS A 335 -31.47 -14.61 13.06
N THR A 336 -31.58 -14.40 14.36
CA THR A 336 -32.31 -15.30 15.26
C THR A 336 -32.91 -14.47 16.41
N SER A 337 -33.74 -15.09 17.25
CA SER A 337 -34.29 -14.43 18.44
C SER A 337 -33.24 -14.41 19.57
N SER A 338 -33.52 -13.66 20.64
CA SER A 338 -32.65 -13.60 21.82
C SER A 338 -32.77 -14.83 22.74
N LYS A 339 -33.63 -15.80 22.41
CA LYS A 339 -33.78 -17.01 23.20
C LYS A 339 -32.56 -17.93 23.04
N ILE A 340 -32.04 -18.46 24.12
CA ILE A 340 -30.83 -19.29 24.13
C ILE A 340 -30.97 -20.48 23.16
N ASN A 341 -32.10 -21.16 23.15
CA ASN A 341 -32.33 -22.32 22.29
C ASN A 341 -32.23 -21.95 20.81
N ASP A 342 -32.82 -20.80 20.42
CA ASP A 342 -32.80 -20.33 19.03
C ASP A 342 -31.37 -19.94 18.62
N ILE A 343 -30.62 -19.31 19.53
CA ILE A 343 -29.20 -18.95 19.29
C ILE A 343 -28.38 -20.24 19.12
N THR A 344 -28.60 -21.23 20.00
CA THR A 344 -27.88 -22.51 19.94
C THR A 344 -28.13 -23.20 18.57
N GLU A 345 -29.39 -23.24 18.16
CA GLU A 345 -29.77 -23.83 16.88
C GLU A 345 -29.13 -23.11 15.73
N ALA A 346 -29.12 -21.74 15.76
CA ALA A 346 -28.50 -20.94 14.73
C ALA A 346 -26.99 -21.19 14.60
N ILE A 347 -26.30 -21.37 15.74
CA ILE A 347 -24.86 -21.68 15.78
C ILE A 347 -24.60 -23.08 15.19
N GLN A 348 -25.38 -24.07 15.59
CA GLN A 348 -25.15 -25.48 15.19
C GLN A 348 -25.53 -25.74 13.74
N ASN A 349 -26.63 -25.16 13.26
CA ASN A 349 -27.20 -25.49 11.96
C ASN A 349 -26.94 -24.43 10.87
N GLY A 350 -26.41 -23.29 11.25
CA GLY A 350 -26.14 -22.20 10.32
C GLY A 350 -27.40 -21.65 9.61
N LYS A 351 -28.59 -21.97 10.14
CA LYS A 351 -29.86 -21.58 9.53
C LYS A 351 -30.43 -20.33 10.20
N SER A 352 -30.70 -19.32 9.39
CA SER A 352 -31.47 -18.15 9.81
C SER A 352 -32.95 -18.52 9.83
N LYS A 353 -33.62 -18.43 10.99
CA LYS A 353 -35.08 -18.46 11.01
C LYS A 353 -35.59 -17.15 10.40
N SER A 354 -36.44 -17.24 9.40
CA SER A 354 -37.04 -16.06 8.77
C SER A 354 -37.77 -15.23 9.84
N PHE A 355 -37.25 -14.04 10.10
CA PHE A 355 -37.85 -13.10 11.07
C PHE A 355 -39.12 -12.46 10.49
N LEU A 356 -39.38 -12.67 9.18
CA LEU A 356 -40.47 -12.00 8.47
C LEU A 356 -41.84 -12.73 8.59
N SER A 357 -41.85 -13.98 9.09
CA SER A 357 -43.11 -14.73 9.18
C SER A 357 -43.95 -14.38 10.41
N ARG A 358 -43.56 -13.40 11.23
CA ARG A 358 -44.32 -12.99 12.43
C ARG A 358 -44.98 -11.63 12.34
N PHE A 359 -44.84 -10.96 11.17
CA PHE A 359 -45.42 -9.61 11.00
C PHE A 359 -46.35 -9.48 9.78
N PHE A 360 -46.76 -10.62 9.19
CA PHE A 360 -47.83 -10.66 8.17
C PHE A 360 -48.79 -11.78 8.48
#